data_4afc6b2ccbcc516aeefaed182a4891fb
#
_entry.id   4afc6b2ccbcc516aeefaed182a4891fb
#
_cell.length_a   1.000
_cell.length_b   1.000
_cell.length_c   1.000
_cell.angle_alpha   90.00
_cell.angle_beta   90.00
_cell.angle_gamma   90.00
#
_symmetry.space_group_name_H-M   'P 1'
#
loop_
_entity.id
_entity.type
_entity.pdbx_description
1 polymer ?
#
loop_
_entity_poly.entity_id
_entity_poly.type
_entity_poly.pdbx_seq_one_letter_code
_entity_poly.pdbx_strand_id
1 'polypeptide(L)'
;MSISIKPSQMVLRLLTGSVLACAVVASAQAPATPAPADQAAATPPAPLTTPAVTGPLQWLPPANFDAGPLGKISANGIVTGFGRWQDNHVPGDDTGQASLTNGQIFLQKADGKVQYFIEVGAYTLPSLGTPFLPADKTVSDFYGPVPVAFLKFQAGKTTQFLIGSLPTLIGAEYTFTFENMNIERGLVWNQENAVNRGIQVNQTLGKYLTASFSWNDGFYSNRYSWLSGSLTYVKGPHTLAFVAGGNAGKTAYETFATPVQNNSSIYNLIYTYNKGAWIIQPYYQFSDVPTNLSVGVEKGAKTNGGALLVSHAFKHGFSLPGRVEYIASSGNTDDGSVNLMYGAGSSATSVTLTPTIQKGGLFFRGDLSWTHAGSYIPGDAFGKNGTNADQARAVAEIGFIFGNNIEK
;
A
#
# COMPACT_ATOMS: atom_id res chain seq x y z
N MET A 1 -25.15 -15.48 -42.69
CA MET A 1 -25.08 -16.25 -41.45
C MET A 1 -24.48 -15.35 -40.38
N SER A 2 -25.32 -14.68 -39.61
CA SER A 2 -24.93 -13.66 -38.64
C SER A 2 -24.69 -14.35 -37.28
N ILE A 3 -23.46 -14.36 -36.79
CA ILE A 3 -23.12 -14.89 -35.48
C ILE A 3 -23.29 -13.75 -34.50
N SER A 4 -24.37 -13.77 -33.72
CA SER A 4 -24.60 -12.89 -32.60
C SER A 4 -23.77 -13.40 -31.41
N ILE A 5 -22.69 -12.71 -31.06
CA ILE A 5 -21.91 -12.98 -29.85
C ILE A 5 -22.62 -12.25 -28.71
N LYS A 6 -23.07 -12.99 -27.70
CA LYS A 6 -23.72 -12.43 -26.50
C LYS A 6 -22.73 -11.57 -25.70
N PRO A 7 -23.11 -10.38 -25.24
CA PRO A 7 -22.22 -9.43 -24.54
C PRO A 7 -21.57 -9.97 -23.25
N SER A 8 -22.18 -10.98 -22.62
CA SER A 8 -21.72 -11.57 -21.36
C SER A 8 -20.38 -12.32 -21.42
N GLN A 9 -20.00 -12.85 -22.59
CA GLN A 9 -18.74 -13.58 -22.73
C GLN A 9 -17.53 -12.66 -22.99
N MET A 10 -17.78 -11.46 -23.49
CA MET A 10 -16.71 -10.48 -23.74
C MET A 10 -16.29 -9.77 -22.44
N VAL A 11 -17.23 -9.57 -21.53
CA VAL A 11 -16.96 -8.98 -20.21
C VAL A 11 -16.15 -9.96 -19.33
N LEU A 12 -16.44 -11.26 -19.40
CA LEU A 12 -15.76 -12.27 -18.60
C LEU A 12 -14.28 -12.47 -19.01
N ARG A 13 -13.96 -12.33 -20.31
CA ARG A 13 -12.57 -12.44 -20.78
C ARG A 13 -11.71 -11.19 -20.49
N LEU A 14 -12.33 -10.02 -20.39
CA LEU A 14 -11.66 -8.79 -19.95
C LEU A 14 -11.41 -8.79 -18.42
N LEU A 15 -12.28 -9.44 -17.64
CA LEU A 15 -12.15 -9.54 -16.19
C LEU A 15 -11.05 -10.52 -15.74
N THR A 16 -10.80 -11.59 -16.49
CA THR A 16 -9.74 -12.57 -16.12
C THR A 16 -8.32 -12.05 -16.38
N GLY A 17 -8.13 -11.08 -17.28
CA GLY A 17 -6.83 -10.43 -17.51
C GLY A 17 -6.55 -9.23 -16.58
N SER A 18 -7.57 -8.72 -15.88
CA SER A 18 -7.47 -7.49 -15.08
C SER A 18 -7.40 -7.75 -13.58
N VAL A 19 -7.44 -8.99 -13.13
CA VAL A 19 -7.46 -9.36 -11.70
C VAL A 19 -6.14 -9.07 -10.98
N LEU A 20 -5.08 -8.76 -11.71
CA LEU A 20 -3.81 -8.33 -11.12
C LEU A 20 -3.76 -6.84 -10.75
N ALA A 21 -4.80 -6.07 -11.05
CA ALA A 21 -4.79 -4.65 -10.78
C ALA A 21 -5.23 -4.38 -9.34
N CYS A 22 -4.26 -3.99 -8.54
CA CYS A 22 -4.41 -3.14 -7.37
C CYS A 22 -5.02 -3.75 -6.12
N ALA A 23 -4.26 -4.53 -5.44
CA ALA A 23 -4.33 -4.56 -4.00
C ALA A 23 -3.39 -3.48 -3.46
N VAL A 24 -3.90 -2.58 -2.70
CA VAL A 24 -3.25 -1.37 -2.23
C VAL A 24 -2.93 -1.48 -0.75
N VAL A 25 -1.75 -1.10 -0.36
CA VAL A 25 -1.22 -1.18 1.00
C VAL A 25 -1.34 0.13 1.74
N ALA A 26 -1.73 0.05 2.95
CA ALA A 26 -1.32 1.00 3.96
C ALA A 26 -0.70 0.24 5.13
N SER A 27 0.29 0.81 5.67
CA SER A 27 1.07 0.26 6.74
C SER A 27 0.27 -0.03 7.99
N ALA A 28 0.63 -1.06 8.68
CA ALA A 28 0.57 -0.99 10.12
C ALA A 28 1.35 0.27 10.52
N GLN A 29 0.67 1.31 10.97
CA GLN A 29 1.36 2.40 11.65
C GLN A 29 2.16 1.77 12.78
N ALA A 30 3.45 1.53 12.54
CA ALA A 30 4.36 1.41 13.65
C ALA A 30 4.16 2.69 14.48
N PRO A 31 3.85 2.62 15.76
CA PRO A 31 3.77 3.82 16.58
C PRO A 31 5.06 4.58 16.33
N ALA A 32 4.96 5.88 16.05
CA ALA A 32 6.08 6.75 15.82
C ALA A 32 7.19 6.39 16.79
N THR A 33 8.38 6.13 16.27
CA THR A 33 9.56 5.75 17.05
C THR A 33 9.71 6.72 18.21
N PRO A 34 9.60 6.31 19.48
CA PRO A 34 9.84 7.20 20.59
C PRO A 34 11.31 7.62 20.51
N ALA A 35 11.59 8.91 20.53
CA ALA A 35 12.92 9.43 20.84
C ALA A 35 13.47 8.76 22.12
N PRO A 36 14.79 8.57 22.28
CA PRO A 36 15.37 7.90 23.44
C PRO A 36 14.84 8.52 24.72
N ALA A 37 14.15 7.71 25.50
CA ALA A 37 13.51 8.13 26.73
C ALA A 37 14.55 8.24 27.84
N ASP A 38 14.87 9.47 28.22
CA ASP A 38 15.24 9.79 29.60
C ASP A 38 14.08 10.55 30.25
N GLN A 39 13.54 9.93 31.31
CA GLN A 39 12.70 10.42 32.40
C GLN A 39 11.31 11.06 32.13
N ALA A 40 10.30 10.30 32.49
CA ALA A 40 9.13 10.58 33.34
C ALA A 40 8.61 12.05 33.48
N ALA A 41 7.94 12.52 32.44
CA ALA A 41 6.75 13.35 32.57
C ALA A 41 5.70 12.75 31.62
N ALA A 42 4.41 12.77 31.97
CA ALA A 42 3.36 12.25 31.10
C ALA A 42 3.46 12.94 29.75
N THR A 43 4.11 12.30 28.80
CA THR A 43 4.32 12.84 27.45
C THR A 43 2.95 12.94 26.80
N PRO A 44 2.59 14.11 26.22
CA PRO A 44 1.38 14.23 25.42
C PRO A 44 1.36 13.10 24.38
N PRO A 45 0.17 12.60 23.98
CA PRO A 45 0.07 11.60 22.94
C PRO A 45 0.82 12.10 21.70
N ALA A 46 1.66 11.24 21.14
CA ALA A 46 2.42 11.58 19.93
C ALA A 46 1.47 12.12 18.86
N PRO A 47 1.84 13.19 18.15
CA PRO A 47 1.03 13.72 17.07
C PRO A 47 0.72 12.65 16.04
N LEU A 48 -0.38 12.77 15.32
CA LEU A 48 -0.66 11.93 14.17
C LEU A 48 0.49 12.08 13.16
N THR A 49 1.17 10.99 12.88
CA THR A 49 2.32 10.97 11.95
C THR A 49 1.89 10.52 10.55
N THR A 50 0.72 10.88 10.14
CA THR A 50 0.23 10.66 8.79
C THR A 50 0.44 11.93 7.96
N PRO A 51 0.86 11.84 6.71
CA PRO A 51 1.19 10.61 6.00
C PRO A 51 2.47 9.95 6.56
N ALA A 52 2.51 8.64 6.50
CA ALA A 52 3.69 7.90 6.87
C ALA A 52 4.74 8.04 5.76
N VAL A 53 5.97 8.37 6.13
CA VAL A 53 7.11 8.35 5.22
C VAL A 53 8.13 7.39 5.79
N THR A 54 8.20 6.20 5.22
CA THR A 54 9.16 5.17 5.65
C THR A 54 10.39 5.10 4.79
N GLY A 55 10.32 5.77 3.66
CA GLY A 55 11.36 5.75 2.65
C GLY A 55 12.42 6.83 2.84
N PRO A 56 13.13 7.12 1.76
CA PRO A 56 14.21 8.09 1.74
C PRO A 56 13.76 9.54 1.82
N LEU A 57 12.46 9.80 1.57
CA LEU A 57 11.93 11.16 1.60
C LEU A 57 11.69 11.64 3.02
N GLN A 58 11.84 12.94 3.20
CA GLN A 58 11.59 13.61 4.47
C GLN A 58 10.51 14.67 4.29
N TRP A 59 9.51 14.67 5.16
CA TRP A 59 8.54 15.73 5.22
C TRP A 59 9.14 17.04 5.68
N LEU A 60 8.66 18.14 5.09
CA LEU A 60 8.86 19.45 5.68
C LEU A 60 7.95 19.64 6.89
N PRO A 61 8.35 20.48 7.88
CA PRO A 61 7.44 20.86 8.95
C PRO A 61 6.13 21.39 8.39
N PRO A 62 4.97 21.05 8.97
CA PRO A 62 3.69 21.49 8.47
C PRO A 62 3.49 23.00 8.68
N ALA A 63 2.74 23.63 7.83
CA ALA A 63 2.14 24.93 8.10
C ALA A 63 1.09 24.78 9.20
N ASN A 64 1.19 25.61 10.25
CA ASN A 64 0.26 25.56 11.37
C ASN A 64 -0.54 26.84 11.44
N PHE A 65 -1.85 26.72 11.66
CA PHE A 65 -2.76 27.86 11.82
C PHE A 65 -3.82 27.59 12.88
N ASP A 66 -4.30 28.63 13.50
CA ASP A 66 -5.40 28.57 14.46
C ASP A 66 -6.73 28.67 13.71
N ALA A 67 -7.54 27.62 13.81
CA ALA A 67 -8.85 27.55 13.18
C ALA A 67 -9.99 27.81 14.20
N GLY A 68 -9.73 28.56 15.24
CA GLY A 68 -10.70 28.94 16.25
C GLY A 68 -11.28 27.71 16.99
N PRO A 69 -12.60 27.48 16.92
CA PRO A 69 -13.23 26.36 17.61
C PRO A 69 -12.70 24.97 17.19
N LEU A 70 -12.12 24.86 15.99
CA LEU A 70 -11.51 23.61 15.50
C LEU A 70 -10.10 23.38 16.05
N GLY A 71 -9.51 24.40 16.72
CA GLY A 71 -8.18 24.33 17.33
C GLY A 71 -7.04 24.56 16.33
N LYS A 72 -5.83 24.15 16.71
CA LYS A 72 -4.66 24.25 15.83
C LYS A 72 -4.70 23.16 14.77
N ILE A 73 -4.63 23.57 13.51
CA ILE A 73 -4.60 22.68 12.35
C ILE A 73 -3.23 22.75 11.71
N SER A 74 -2.70 21.60 11.35
CA SER A 74 -1.48 21.44 10.59
C SER A 74 -1.81 21.05 9.15
N ALA A 75 -1.15 21.69 8.18
CA ALA A 75 -1.32 21.41 6.76
C ALA A 75 0.03 21.10 6.09
N ASN A 76 0.04 20.07 5.25
CA ASN A 76 1.12 19.73 4.32
C ASN A 76 0.51 19.43 2.95
N GLY A 77 1.36 19.32 1.95
CA GLY A 77 0.93 18.89 0.63
C GLY A 77 2.08 18.28 -0.17
N ILE A 78 1.74 17.60 -1.22
CA ILE A 78 2.68 17.02 -2.17
C ILE A 78 2.14 17.10 -3.59
N VAL A 79 3.04 17.37 -4.54
CA VAL A 79 2.77 17.24 -5.97
C VAL A 79 3.92 16.44 -6.58
N THR A 80 3.59 15.35 -7.27
CA THR A 80 4.56 14.53 -7.99
C THR A 80 4.05 14.13 -9.36
N GLY A 81 4.96 14.01 -10.30
CA GLY A 81 4.69 13.43 -11.60
C GLY A 81 5.79 12.45 -11.97
N PHE A 82 5.44 11.42 -12.74
CA PHE A 82 6.40 10.46 -13.23
C PHE A 82 6.30 10.22 -14.72
N GLY A 83 7.42 9.77 -15.30
CA GLY A 83 7.48 9.14 -16.60
C GLY A 83 7.95 7.69 -16.43
N ARG A 84 7.27 6.75 -17.08
CA ARG A 84 7.59 5.32 -17.07
C ARG A 84 7.86 4.82 -18.47
N TRP A 85 8.88 4.02 -18.59
CA TRP A 85 9.15 3.17 -19.76
C TRP A 85 9.22 1.72 -19.31
N GLN A 86 8.72 0.79 -20.11
CA GLN A 86 8.81 -0.65 -19.88
C GLN A 86 8.91 -1.41 -21.19
N ASP A 87 9.68 -2.49 -21.18
CA ASP A 87 9.55 -3.53 -22.20
C ASP A 87 8.43 -4.52 -21.80
N ASN A 88 8.04 -5.37 -22.69
CA ASN A 88 7.12 -6.48 -22.40
C ASN A 88 5.98 -6.09 -21.42
N HIS A 89 5.33 -4.95 -21.70
CA HIS A 89 4.21 -4.49 -20.87
C HIS A 89 3.15 -5.60 -20.73
N VAL A 90 2.45 -5.64 -19.59
CA VAL A 90 1.31 -6.57 -19.43
C VAL A 90 0.23 -6.31 -20.48
N PRO A 91 -0.58 -7.31 -20.87
CA PRO A 91 -1.64 -7.11 -21.86
C PRO A 91 -2.56 -5.94 -21.48
N GLY A 92 -2.79 -5.02 -22.43
CA GLY A 92 -3.63 -3.85 -22.23
C GLY A 92 -2.94 -2.61 -21.64
N ASP A 93 -1.66 -2.70 -21.33
CA ASP A 93 -0.84 -1.56 -20.91
C ASP A 93 0.02 -1.00 -22.07
N ASP A 94 0.77 0.08 -21.85
CA ASP A 94 1.60 0.77 -22.83
C ASP A 94 3.09 0.71 -22.47
N THR A 95 3.95 0.78 -23.50
CA THR A 95 5.42 0.82 -23.32
C THR A 95 5.89 2.08 -22.59
N GLY A 96 5.28 3.23 -22.84
CA GLY A 96 5.67 4.51 -22.26
C GLY A 96 4.46 5.28 -21.77
N GLN A 97 4.55 5.84 -20.57
CA GLN A 97 3.47 6.62 -19.96
C GLN A 97 4.05 7.75 -19.12
N ALA A 98 3.30 8.84 -19.00
CA ALA A 98 3.57 9.93 -18.07
C ALA A 98 2.27 10.35 -17.39
N SER A 99 2.31 10.60 -16.08
CA SER A 99 1.13 10.97 -15.31
C SER A 99 1.50 11.75 -14.06
N LEU A 100 0.49 12.44 -13.50
CA LEU A 100 0.52 12.85 -12.11
C LEU A 100 0.54 11.61 -11.24
N THR A 101 1.48 11.52 -10.29
CA THR A 101 1.51 10.43 -9.31
C THR A 101 0.77 10.79 -8.02
N ASN A 102 1.00 12.01 -7.53
CA ASN A 102 0.32 12.52 -6.35
C ASN A 102 0.08 14.03 -6.52
N GLY A 103 -1.10 14.47 -6.15
CA GLY A 103 -1.47 15.87 -5.99
C GLY A 103 -2.39 15.95 -4.79
N GLN A 104 -1.82 15.95 -3.56
CA GLN A 104 -2.56 15.72 -2.32
C GLN A 104 -2.25 16.79 -1.28
N ILE A 105 -3.27 17.12 -0.49
CA ILE A 105 -3.19 17.99 0.68
C ILE A 105 -3.60 17.18 1.90
N PHE A 106 -2.87 17.38 2.99
CA PHE A 106 -3.08 16.72 4.28
C PHE A 106 -3.43 17.77 5.32
N LEU A 107 -4.58 17.60 5.96
CA LEU A 107 -5.04 18.43 7.04
C LEU A 107 -5.17 17.59 8.30
N GLN A 108 -4.58 18.05 9.41
CA GLN A 108 -4.67 17.31 10.65
C GLN A 108 -4.74 18.20 11.89
N LYS A 109 -5.51 17.73 12.86
CA LYS A 109 -5.46 18.18 14.24
C LYS A 109 -4.84 17.04 15.08
N ALA A 110 -3.64 17.28 15.58
CA ALA A 110 -2.84 16.24 16.22
C ALA A 110 -2.83 16.34 17.76
N ASP A 111 -3.55 17.31 18.33
CA ASP A 111 -3.61 17.57 19.76
C ASP A 111 -5.01 17.33 20.35
N GLY A 112 -5.09 17.24 21.68
CA GLY A 112 -6.33 17.09 22.42
C GLY A 112 -6.91 15.67 22.40
N LYS A 113 -8.10 15.52 23.02
CA LYS A 113 -8.78 14.22 23.13
C LYS A 113 -9.41 13.76 21.83
N VAL A 114 -9.82 14.72 20.99
CA VAL A 114 -10.37 14.47 19.65
C VAL A 114 -9.40 15.05 18.64
N GLN A 115 -8.89 14.18 17.81
CA GLN A 115 -7.95 14.48 16.74
C GLN A 115 -8.58 14.04 15.40
N TYR A 116 -8.09 14.59 14.30
CA TYR A 116 -8.53 14.15 12.98
C TYR A 116 -7.40 14.25 11.96
N PHE A 117 -7.54 13.46 10.92
CA PHE A 117 -6.71 13.50 9.74
C PHE A 117 -7.59 13.44 8.49
N ILE A 118 -7.28 14.26 7.50
CA ILE A 118 -7.97 14.30 6.20
C ILE A 118 -6.90 14.41 5.13
N GLU A 119 -6.96 13.51 4.17
CA GLU A 119 -6.17 13.52 2.95
C GLU A 119 -7.11 13.69 1.76
N VAL A 120 -6.82 14.68 0.92
CA VAL A 120 -7.62 15.01 -0.25
C VAL A 120 -6.75 15.28 -1.45
N GLY A 121 -7.11 14.73 -2.61
CA GLY A 121 -6.42 14.99 -3.87
C GLY A 121 -6.57 13.90 -4.91
N ALA A 122 -5.66 13.96 -5.89
CA ALA A 122 -5.55 13.00 -6.96
C ALA A 122 -4.25 12.19 -6.81
N TYR A 123 -4.30 10.91 -7.15
CA TYR A 123 -3.19 9.98 -6.95
C TYR A 123 -3.25 8.81 -7.93
N THR A 124 -2.10 8.17 -8.15
CA THR A 124 -2.00 6.86 -8.81
C THR A 124 -1.42 5.82 -7.86
N LEU A 125 -1.61 4.56 -8.20
CA LEU A 125 -1.21 3.43 -7.38
C LEU A 125 -0.37 2.43 -8.21
N PRO A 126 0.80 2.84 -8.74
CA PRO A 126 1.59 1.97 -9.60
C PRO A 126 2.20 0.82 -8.80
N SER A 127 2.13 -0.40 -9.34
CA SER A 127 2.78 -1.59 -8.79
C SER A 127 3.38 -2.47 -9.88
N LEU A 128 4.37 -3.27 -9.51
CA LEU A 128 5.00 -4.20 -10.44
C LEU A 128 4.01 -5.27 -10.90
N GLY A 129 4.13 -5.66 -12.15
CA GLY A 129 3.33 -6.75 -12.73
C GLY A 129 1.87 -6.41 -13.02
N THR A 130 1.43 -5.16 -12.84
CA THR A 130 0.06 -4.74 -13.10
C THR A 130 0.01 -3.66 -14.19
N PRO A 131 -1.12 -3.51 -14.91
CA PRO A 131 -1.35 -2.39 -15.79
C PRO A 131 -1.35 -1.07 -15.01
N PHE A 132 -0.89 -0.01 -15.66
CA PHE A 132 -0.93 1.33 -15.07
C PHE A 132 -2.32 1.95 -15.18
N LEU A 133 -2.76 2.58 -14.10
CA LEU A 133 -4.00 3.35 -14.07
C LEU A 133 -3.69 4.83 -13.81
N PRO A 134 -4.07 5.76 -14.73
CA PRO A 134 -3.90 7.20 -14.53
C PRO A 134 -4.66 7.73 -13.32
N ALA A 135 -4.28 8.90 -12.81
CA ALA A 135 -4.80 9.44 -11.57
C ALA A 135 -6.31 9.68 -11.59
N ASP A 136 -6.88 10.15 -12.71
CA ASP A 136 -8.31 10.35 -12.86
C ASP A 136 -9.08 9.03 -12.73
N LYS A 137 -8.58 7.96 -13.34
CA LYS A 137 -9.16 6.61 -13.25
C LYS A 137 -8.95 6.00 -11.88
N THR A 138 -7.75 6.15 -11.30
CA THR A 138 -7.48 5.64 -9.96
C THR A 138 -8.41 6.28 -8.94
N VAL A 139 -8.61 7.60 -9.00
CA VAL A 139 -9.52 8.31 -8.08
C VAL A 139 -10.98 7.90 -8.30
N SER A 140 -11.44 7.78 -9.57
CA SER A 140 -12.83 7.41 -9.83
C SER A 140 -13.16 5.96 -9.46
N ASP A 141 -12.21 5.06 -9.64
CA ASP A 141 -12.48 3.62 -9.61
C ASP A 141 -12.12 2.98 -8.26
N PHE A 142 -11.36 3.68 -7.40
CA PHE A 142 -10.91 3.15 -6.10
C PHE A 142 -11.49 3.89 -4.90
N TYR A 143 -10.76 4.85 -4.33
CA TYR A 143 -11.07 5.43 -3.01
C TYR A 143 -11.66 6.84 -3.08
N GLY A 144 -11.88 7.37 -4.28
CA GLY A 144 -12.35 8.74 -4.49
C GLY A 144 -11.28 9.79 -4.16
N PRO A 145 -11.64 11.08 -4.20
CA PRO A 145 -10.71 12.17 -3.94
C PRO A 145 -10.34 12.36 -2.46
N VAL A 146 -10.97 11.62 -1.55
CA VAL A 146 -10.69 11.64 -0.10
C VAL A 146 -10.40 10.20 0.35
N PRO A 147 -9.23 9.65 -0.01
CA PRO A 147 -8.91 8.26 0.27
C PRO A 147 -8.81 7.95 1.76
N VAL A 148 -8.26 8.87 2.54
CA VAL A 148 -8.08 8.72 3.99
C VAL A 148 -8.70 9.89 4.72
N ALA A 149 -9.66 9.62 5.61
CA ALA A 149 -10.22 10.62 6.51
C ALA A 149 -10.79 9.95 7.75
N PHE A 150 -10.29 10.32 8.92
CA PHE A 150 -10.74 9.69 10.15
C PHE A 150 -10.69 10.65 11.37
N LEU A 151 -11.54 10.32 12.33
CA LEU A 151 -11.48 10.87 13.69
C LEU A 151 -10.67 9.89 14.57
N LYS A 152 -9.88 10.46 15.48
CA LYS A 152 -9.15 9.71 16.51
C LYS A 152 -9.54 10.22 17.88
N PHE A 153 -9.95 9.32 18.74
CA PHE A 153 -10.34 9.60 20.12
C PHE A 153 -9.33 8.98 21.08
N GLN A 154 -8.76 9.79 21.96
CA GLN A 154 -7.87 9.31 23.01
C GLN A 154 -8.69 8.94 24.25
N ALA A 155 -8.76 7.65 24.56
CA ALA A 155 -9.43 7.12 25.75
C ALA A 155 -8.38 6.73 26.79
N GLY A 156 -8.09 7.64 27.70
CA GLY A 156 -7.04 7.44 28.70
C GLY A 156 -5.63 7.59 28.11
N LYS A 157 -4.64 6.92 28.72
CA LYS A 157 -3.22 7.05 28.33
C LYS A 157 -2.78 6.00 27.29
N THR A 158 -3.50 4.92 27.15
CA THR A 158 -3.05 3.72 26.43
C THR A 158 -3.96 3.30 25.28
N THR A 159 -5.19 3.82 25.24
CA THR A 159 -6.22 3.39 24.29
C THR A 159 -6.61 4.51 23.34
N GLN A 160 -6.69 4.19 22.07
CA GLN A 160 -7.10 5.11 21.01
C GLN A 160 -8.14 4.42 20.13
N PHE A 161 -9.19 5.15 19.76
CA PHE A 161 -10.18 4.71 18.80
C PHE A 161 -10.08 5.57 17.55
N LEU A 162 -10.08 4.95 16.36
CA LEU A 162 -10.12 5.61 15.07
C LEU A 162 -11.41 5.21 14.37
N ILE A 163 -12.06 6.16 13.70
CA ILE A 163 -13.32 5.92 12.98
C ILE A 163 -13.28 6.69 11.67
N GLY A 164 -13.50 6.01 10.56
CA GLY A 164 -13.54 6.63 9.22
C GLY A 164 -12.95 5.78 8.13
N SER A 165 -12.40 6.43 7.11
CA SER A 165 -11.56 5.81 6.09
C SER A 165 -10.13 5.76 6.60
N LEU A 166 -9.65 4.56 6.87
CA LEU A 166 -8.41 4.28 7.60
C LEU A 166 -7.38 3.65 6.68
N PRO A 167 -6.09 3.95 6.86
CA PRO A 167 -5.04 3.09 6.34
C PRO A 167 -5.19 1.68 6.90
N THR A 168 -4.85 0.66 6.10
CA THR A 168 -4.88 -0.74 6.57
C THR A 168 -3.80 -1.02 7.61
N LEU A 169 -3.95 -2.12 8.35
CA LEU A 169 -2.90 -2.67 9.20
C LEU A 169 -1.98 -3.64 8.44
N ILE A 170 -2.35 -4.04 7.21
CA ILE A 170 -1.73 -5.13 6.45
C ILE A 170 -0.60 -4.60 5.59
N GLY A 171 0.50 -5.38 5.51
CA GLY A 171 1.61 -5.14 4.61
C GLY A 171 2.75 -4.30 5.17
N ALA A 172 3.80 -4.22 4.38
CA ALA A 172 5.02 -3.46 4.69
C ALA A 172 5.24 -2.25 3.79
N GLU A 173 4.54 -2.15 2.68
CA GLU A 173 4.54 -1.01 1.75
C GLU A 173 3.26 -0.17 1.93
N TYR A 174 3.37 1.12 1.67
CA TYR A 174 2.31 2.10 1.92
C TYR A 174 1.48 2.40 0.67
N THR A 175 0.35 3.11 0.85
CA THR A 175 -0.59 3.40 -0.23
C THR A 175 0.02 4.24 -1.35
N PHE A 176 0.67 5.35 -1.02
CA PHE A 176 1.10 6.32 -2.02
C PHE A 176 2.59 6.21 -2.30
N THR A 177 3.00 6.61 -3.50
CA THR A 177 4.37 6.46 -3.98
C THR A 177 5.39 7.11 -3.04
N PHE A 178 5.09 8.31 -2.56
CA PHE A 178 5.99 9.10 -1.71
C PHE A 178 6.18 8.52 -0.31
N GLU A 179 5.27 7.66 0.14
CA GLU A 179 5.36 7.01 1.44
C GLU A 179 6.37 5.85 1.44
N ASN A 180 6.73 5.34 0.27
CA ASN A 180 7.48 4.10 0.09
C ASN A 180 8.96 4.32 -0.20
N MET A 181 9.76 3.28 0.04
CA MET A 181 11.17 3.23 -0.33
C MET A 181 11.34 3.25 -1.87
N ASN A 182 10.49 2.51 -2.59
CA ASN A 182 10.44 2.44 -4.04
C ASN A 182 9.22 3.22 -4.58
N ILE A 183 9.27 3.68 -5.83
CA ILE A 183 8.13 4.40 -6.44
C ILE A 183 6.98 3.44 -6.70
N GLU A 184 7.27 2.32 -7.37
CA GLU A 184 6.29 1.28 -7.61
C GLU A 184 6.29 0.27 -6.45
N ARG A 185 5.08 -0.13 -5.99
CA ARG A 185 4.94 -1.20 -5.00
C ARG A 185 5.34 -2.54 -5.61
N GLY A 186 5.66 -3.49 -4.72
CA GLY A 186 6.11 -4.81 -5.10
C GLY A 186 5.02 -5.78 -5.54
N LEU A 187 5.46 -6.96 -5.95
CA LEU A 187 4.57 -8.06 -6.34
C LEU A 187 3.75 -8.60 -5.15
N VAL A 188 4.38 -8.69 -3.97
CA VAL A 188 3.73 -9.19 -2.75
C VAL A 188 2.58 -8.29 -2.33
N TRP A 189 2.73 -6.98 -2.51
CA TRP A 189 1.74 -5.96 -2.26
C TRP A 189 0.42 -6.17 -3.03
N ASN A 190 0.46 -6.75 -4.22
CA ASN A 190 -0.73 -6.98 -5.04
C ASN A 190 -1.77 -7.94 -4.41
N GLN A 191 -1.49 -8.52 -3.25
CA GLN A 191 -2.42 -9.35 -2.49
C GLN A 191 -3.05 -8.62 -1.29
N GLU A 192 -2.70 -7.36 -1.04
CA GLU A 192 -3.04 -6.63 0.16
C GLU A 192 -4.17 -5.61 -0.09
N ASN A 193 -4.89 -5.23 0.97
CA ASN A 193 -5.79 -4.09 0.93
C ASN A 193 -5.06 -2.82 1.38
N ALA A 194 -5.51 -1.64 0.95
CA ALA A 194 -4.82 -0.38 1.23
C ALA A 194 -5.53 0.49 2.23
N VAL A 195 -6.73 0.84 1.85
CA VAL A 195 -7.61 1.71 2.60
C VAL A 195 -8.87 0.92 2.88
N ASN A 196 -9.39 1.06 4.07
CA ASN A 196 -10.64 0.46 4.47
C ASN A 196 -11.47 1.45 5.30
N ARG A 197 -12.76 1.29 5.32
CA ARG A 197 -13.66 2.10 6.15
C ARG A 197 -14.07 1.29 7.35
N GLY A 198 -14.00 1.88 8.54
CA GLY A 198 -14.34 1.14 9.74
C GLY A 198 -13.97 1.83 11.03
N ILE A 199 -13.81 0.99 12.04
CA ILE A 199 -13.42 1.36 13.41
C ILE A 199 -12.18 0.56 13.77
N GLN A 200 -11.19 1.25 14.34
CA GLN A 200 -9.97 0.63 14.84
C GLN A 200 -9.72 1.05 16.29
N VAL A 201 -9.26 0.11 17.09
CA VAL A 201 -8.73 0.37 18.43
C VAL A 201 -7.24 0.06 18.45
N ASN A 202 -6.45 0.99 19.00
CA ASN A 202 -5.04 0.79 19.28
C ASN A 202 -4.84 0.79 20.79
N GLN A 203 -4.14 -0.21 21.31
CA GLN A 203 -3.90 -0.42 22.72
C GLN A 203 -2.42 -0.59 23.00
N THR A 204 -1.83 0.31 23.79
CA THR A 204 -0.49 0.11 24.33
C THR A 204 -0.56 -0.90 25.48
N LEU A 205 0.15 -2.02 25.34
CA LEU A 205 0.16 -3.13 26.30
C LEU A 205 1.36 -3.09 27.25
N GLY A 206 2.19 -2.05 27.17
CA GLY A 206 3.37 -1.88 28.00
C GLY A 206 4.42 -1.02 27.30
N LYS A 207 5.65 -1.07 27.78
CA LYS A 207 6.73 -0.18 27.28
C LYS A 207 7.09 -0.41 25.80
N TYR A 208 6.93 -1.64 25.31
CA TYR A 208 7.44 -2.06 24.02
C TYR A 208 6.40 -2.69 23.10
N LEU A 209 5.19 -2.92 23.59
CA LEU A 209 4.18 -3.70 22.90
C LEU A 209 2.92 -2.88 22.66
N THR A 210 2.43 -2.91 21.43
CA THR A 210 1.15 -2.31 21.03
C THR A 210 0.34 -3.34 20.26
N ALA A 211 -0.96 -3.42 20.54
CA ALA A 211 -1.91 -4.19 19.76
C ALA A 211 -2.89 -3.26 19.06
N SER A 212 -3.29 -3.61 17.85
CA SER A 212 -4.36 -2.95 17.11
C SER A 212 -5.40 -3.97 16.68
N PHE A 213 -6.66 -3.56 16.67
CA PHE A 213 -7.76 -4.35 16.14
C PHE A 213 -8.68 -3.43 15.32
N SER A 214 -9.09 -3.87 14.14
CA SER A 214 -9.96 -3.13 13.25
C SER A 214 -11.11 -4.01 12.75
N TRP A 215 -12.31 -3.46 12.80
CA TRP A 215 -13.51 -3.97 12.13
C TRP A 215 -13.84 -3.03 10.98
N ASN A 216 -13.79 -3.54 9.76
CA ASN A 216 -13.80 -2.70 8.56
C ASN A 216 -14.41 -3.42 7.34
N ASP A 217 -14.37 -2.77 6.19
CA ASP A 217 -14.88 -3.27 4.92
C ASP A 217 -13.82 -3.92 4.02
N GLY A 218 -12.64 -4.20 4.55
CA GLY A 218 -11.56 -4.91 3.88
C GLY A 218 -11.03 -4.17 2.65
N PHE A 219 -11.36 -4.64 1.48
CA PHE A 219 -10.92 -4.08 0.20
C PHE A 219 -11.86 -2.98 -0.31
N TYR A 220 -12.28 -2.08 0.56
CA TYR A 220 -13.21 -0.97 0.26
C TYR A 220 -14.55 -1.43 -0.29
N SER A 221 -15.00 -2.62 0.14
CA SER A 221 -16.14 -3.33 -0.42
C SER A 221 -17.50 -2.79 0.02
N ASN A 222 -17.54 -1.86 0.98
CA ASN A 222 -18.76 -1.40 1.66
C ASN A 222 -19.53 -2.54 2.37
N ARG A 223 -18.83 -3.65 2.69
CA ARG A 223 -19.35 -4.78 3.47
C ARG A 223 -18.47 -4.94 4.71
N TYR A 224 -19.01 -4.58 5.86
CA TYR A 224 -18.29 -4.55 7.14
C TYR A 224 -18.18 -5.94 7.75
N SER A 225 -17.55 -6.85 7.05
CA SER A 225 -17.31 -8.23 7.45
C SER A 225 -15.83 -8.57 7.59
N TRP A 226 -14.94 -7.60 7.42
CA TRP A 226 -13.51 -7.80 7.54
C TRP A 226 -13.01 -7.45 8.95
N LEU A 227 -12.18 -8.33 9.50
CA LEU A 227 -11.48 -8.12 10.76
C LEU A 227 -9.97 -8.12 10.48
N SER A 228 -9.26 -7.17 11.05
CA SER A 228 -7.80 -7.17 11.01
C SER A 228 -7.22 -6.79 12.36
N GLY A 229 -5.99 -7.21 12.61
CA GLY A 229 -5.29 -6.89 13.84
C GLY A 229 -3.78 -6.98 13.67
N SER A 230 -3.07 -6.28 14.55
CA SER A 230 -1.62 -6.32 14.62
C SER A 230 -1.13 -6.41 16.05
N LEU A 231 0.04 -7.04 16.21
CA LEU A 231 0.81 -7.02 17.44
C LEU A 231 2.22 -6.54 17.09
N THR A 232 2.59 -5.36 17.59
CA THR A 232 3.85 -4.69 17.27
C THR A 232 4.73 -4.53 18.49
N TYR A 233 5.95 -5.06 18.42
CA TYR A 233 6.99 -4.93 19.44
C TYR A 233 8.07 -3.98 18.91
N VAL A 234 8.38 -2.92 19.69
CA VAL A 234 9.40 -1.91 19.35
C VAL A 234 10.41 -1.81 20.49
N LYS A 235 11.70 -2.04 20.18
CA LYS A 235 12.78 -1.87 21.14
C LYS A 235 14.04 -1.33 20.47
N GLY A 236 14.38 -0.09 20.76
CA GLY A 236 15.51 0.61 20.12
C GLY A 236 15.31 0.66 18.59
N PRO A 237 16.27 0.22 17.77
CA PRO A 237 16.17 0.27 16.33
C PRO A 237 15.33 -0.88 15.73
N HIS A 238 14.79 -1.75 16.53
CA HIS A 238 14.11 -2.97 16.11
C HIS A 238 12.60 -2.84 16.27
N THR A 239 11.86 -3.13 15.21
CA THR A 239 10.41 -3.32 15.21
C THR A 239 10.09 -4.70 14.67
N LEU A 240 9.25 -5.44 15.36
CA LEU A 240 8.67 -6.71 14.89
C LEU A 240 7.17 -6.59 14.94
N ALA A 241 6.50 -6.80 13.82
CA ALA A 241 5.05 -6.77 13.72
C ALA A 241 4.53 -8.10 13.16
N PHE A 242 3.53 -8.66 13.83
CA PHE A 242 2.67 -9.69 13.27
C PHE A 242 1.33 -9.04 12.95
N VAL A 243 0.84 -9.25 11.73
CA VAL A 243 -0.44 -8.71 11.25
C VAL A 243 -1.27 -9.83 10.67
N ALA A 244 -2.56 -9.81 10.94
CA ALA A 244 -3.51 -10.74 10.37
C ALA A 244 -4.79 -10.01 9.99
N GLY A 245 -5.44 -10.45 8.92
CA GLY A 245 -6.74 -9.96 8.51
C GLY A 245 -7.51 -11.02 7.74
N GLY A 246 -8.82 -10.88 7.68
CA GLY A 246 -9.65 -11.79 6.91
C GLY A 246 -11.12 -11.45 6.99
N ASN A 247 -11.88 -11.98 6.05
CA ASN A 247 -13.32 -11.82 6.02
C ASN A 247 -13.98 -12.78 7.03
N ALA A 248 -14.74 -12.24 7.98
CA ALA A 248 -15.45 -13.03 8.98
C ALA A 248 -16.73 -13.67 8.44
N GLY A 249 -17.12 -13.37 7.23
CA GLY A 249 -18.30 -13.90 6.53
C GLY A 249 -18.02 -14.19 5.06
N LYS A 250 -19.05 -14.50 4.30
CA LYS A 250 -18.97 -14.53 2.84
C LYS A 250 -19.49 -13.21 2.30
N THR A 251 -18.70 -12.56 1.45
CA THR A 251 -19.19 -11.40 0.71
C THR A 251 -19.45 -11.81 -0.74
N ALA A 252 -20.68 -11.62 -1.18
CA ALA A 252 -21.06 -11.79 -2.58
C ALA A 252 -20.81 -10.51 -3.40
N TYR A 253 -20.12 -9.54 -2.82
CA TYR A 253 -19.89 -8.25 -3.42
C TYR A 253 -18.47 -8.17 -3.97
N GLU A 254 -18.35 -7.84 -5.23
CA GLU A 254 -17.10 -7.60 -5.92
C GLU A 254 -16.79 -6.10 -5.89
N THR A 255 -15.52 -5.76 -5.71
CA THR A 255 -15.02 -4.43 -6.00
C THR A 255 -14.28 -4.46 -7.34
N PHE A 256 -14.21 -3.35 -8.02
CA PHE A 256 -13.46 -3.23 -9.26
C PHE A 256 -11.98 -3.64 -9.09
N ALA A 257 -11.38 -3.25 -7.98
CA ALA A 257 -9.96 -3.45 -7.73
C ALA A 257 -9.61 -4.89 -7.34
N THR A 258 -10.43 -5.55 -6.55
CA THR A 258 -10.06 -6.81 -5.90
C THR A 258 -11.25 -7.72 -5.64
N PRO A 259 -11.93 -8.19 -6.70
CA PRO A 259 -13.15 -8.98 -6.54
C PRO A 259 -12.90 -10.29 -5.79
N VAL A 260 -11.72 -10.88 -5.99
CA VAL A 260 -11.37 -12.20 -5.45
C VAL A 260 -10.91 -12.12 -4.00
N GLN A 261 -10.11 -11.10 -3.65
CA GLN A 261 -9.49 -10.97 -2.33
C GLN A 261 -10.48 -10.52 -1.23
N ASN A 262 -11.66 -10.04 -1.58
CA ASN A 262 -12.66 -9.60 -0.59
C ASN A 262 -13.07 -10.70 0.42
N ASN A 263 -12.87 -11.97 0.10
CA ASN A 263 -13.14 -13.11 0.99
C ASN A 263 -11.87 -13.78 1.53
N SER A 264 -10.69 -13.22 1.27
CA SER A 264 -9.43 -13.82 1.67
C SER A 264 -9.17 -13.70 3.17
N SER A 265 -8.17 -14.43 3.62
CA SER A 265 -7.40 -14.14 4.83
C SER A 265 -5.95 -13.88 4.47
N ILE A 266 -5.28 -13.00 5.23
CA ILE A 266 -3.90 -12.58 4.97
C ILE A 266 -3.14 -12.44 6.28
N TYR A 267 -1.87 -12.83 6.26
CA TYR A 267 -0.97 -12.83 7.42
C TYR A 267 0.37 -12.27 7.01
N ASN A 268 0.92 -11.37 7.82
CA ASN A 268 2.25 -10.79 7.61
C ASN A 268 3.11 -10.96 8.85
N LEU A 269 4.38 -11.23 8.64
CA LEU A 269 5.44 -11.09 9.64
C LEU A 269 6.46 -10.09 9.11
N ILE A 270 6.56 -8.94 9.77
CA ILE A 270 7.36 -7.80 9.31
C ILE A 270 8.39 -7.48 10.38
N TYR A 271 9.68 -7.48 10.01
CA TYR A 271 10.74 -6.98 10.86
C TYR A 271 11.34 -5.73 10.24
N THR A 272 11.62 -4.71 11.04
CA THR A 272 12.30 -3.49 10.61
C THR A 272 13.46 -3.18 11.52
N TYR A 273 14.64 -3.03 10.96
CA TYR A 273 15.79 -2.42 11.59
C TYR A 273 15.96 -1.02 11.03
N ASN A 274 15.91 -0.01 11.91
CA ASN A 274 16.08 1.39 11.53
C ASN A 274 17.09 2.06 12.47
N LYS A 275 18.32 2.25 11.98
CA LYS A 275 19.38 2.89 12.77
C LYS A 275 20.40 3.59 11.86
N GLY A 276 20.64 4.87 12.19
CA GLY A 276 21.60 5.70 11.45
C GLY A 276 21.20 5.86 9.99
N ALA A 277 22.07 5.45 9.08
CA ALA A 277 21.84 5.55 7.65
C ALA A 277 21.06 4.35 7.06
N TRP A 278 20.79 3.32 7.86
CA TRP A 278 20.23 2.06 7.36
C TRP A 278 18.78 1.83 7.79
N ILE A 279 17.96 1.44 6.84
CA ILE A 279 16.66 0.78 7.05
C ILE A 279 16.73 -0.57 6.36
N ILE A 280 16.42 -1.64 7.10
CA ILE A 280 16.40 -3.02 6.59
C ILE A 280 15.09 -3.64 7.03
N GLN A 281 14.26 -4.08 6.08
CA GLN A 281 12.91 -4.55 6.34
C GLN A 281 12.60 -5.82 5.54
N PRO A 282 12.97 -7.00 6.07
CA PRO A 282 12.41 -8.26 5.57
C PRO A 282 10.98 -8.43 6.03
N TYR A 283 10.10 -8.91 5.12
CA TYR A 283 8.78 -9.35 5.51
C TYR A 283 8.33 -10.58 4.74
N TYR A 284 7.46 -11.35 5.37
CA TYR A 284 6.81 -12.53 4.81
C TYR A 284 5.30 -12.32 4.80
N GLN A 285 4.64 -12.82 3.76
CA GLN A 285 3.20 -12.78 3.61
C GLN A 285 2.66 -14.12 3.15
N PHE A 286 1.52 -14.49 3.74
CA PHE A 286 0.67 -15.58 3.29
C PHE A 286 -0.75 -15.05 3.08
N SER A 287 -1.40 -15.44 1.97
CA SER A 287 -2.83 -15.20 1.77
C SER A 287 -3.55 -16.48 1.36
N ASP A 288 -4.84 -16.57 1.70
CA ASP A 288 -5.72 -17.68 1.34
C ASP A 288 -7.04 -17.11 0.83
N VAL A 289 -7.32 -17.33 -0.45
CA VAL A 289 -8.60 -17.00 -1.09
C VAL A 289 -9.42 -18.27 -1.14
N PRO A 290 -10.49 -18.39 -0.35
CA PRO A 290 -11.31 -19.61 -0.33
C PRO A 290 -12.22 -19.72 -1.56
N THR A 291 -12.72 -20.92 -1.84
CA THR A 291 -13.82 -21.15 -2.78
C THR A 291 -15.02 -20.29 -2.41
N ASN A 292 -15.54 -19.53 -3.39
CA ASN A 292 -16.74 -18.74 -3.24
C ASN A 292 -17.46 -18.60 -4.59
N LEU A 293 -18.40 -19.50 -4.85
CA LEU A 293 -19.14 -19.54 -6.10
C LEU A 293 -19.97 -18.27 -6.36
N SER A 294 -20.33 -17.53 -5.31
CA SER A 294 -21.12 -16.30 -5.46
C SER A 294 -20.35 -15.15 -6.13
N VAL A 295 -19.02 -15.22 -6.14
CA VAL A 295 -18.13 -14.27 -6.83
C VAL A 295 -17.28 -14.97 -7.90
N GLY A 296 -17.68 -16.15 -8.37
CA GLY A 296 -17.05 -16.86 -9.47
C GLY A 296 -15.74 -17.58 -9.10
N VAL A 297 -15.41 -17.75 -7.82
CA VAL A 297 -14.28 -18.53 -7.36
C VAL A 297 -14.68 -19.99 -7.20
N GLU A 298 -14.48 -20.78 -8.26
CA GLU A 298 -14.83 -22.20 -8.28
C GLU A 298 -13.94 -23.03 -7.36
N LYS A 299 -12.63 -22.73 -7.38
CA LYS A 299 -11.64 -23.30 -6.47
C LYS A 299 -10.71 -22.21 -5.95
N GLY A 300 -10.55 -22.17 -4.65
CA GLY A 300 -9.66 -21.21 -3.98
C GLY A 300 -8.19 -21.44 -4.26
N ALA A 301 -7.37 -20.42 -4.00
CA ALA A 301 -5.91 -20.48 -4.11
C ALA A 301 -5.25 -19.69 -2.99
N LYS A 302 -3.97 -19.99 -2.77
CA LYS A 302 -3.12 -19.38 -1.73
C LYS A 302 -1.93 -18.70 -2.36
N THR A 303 -1.43 -17.64 -1.71
CA THR A 303 -0.12 -17.09 -2.06
C THR A 303 0.85 -17.17 -0.88
N ASN A 304 2.12 -17.40 -1.19
CA ASN A 304 3.24 -17.27 -0.28
C ASN A 304 4.24 -16.33 -0.90
N GLY A 305 4.62 -15.29 -0.19
CA GLY A 305 5.57 -14.32 -0.69
C GLY A 305 6.42 -13.71 0.41
N GLY A 306 7.51 -13.10 0.01
CA GLY A 306 8.36 -12.34 0.91
C GLY A 306 9.17 -11.32 0.16
N ALA A 307 9.54 -10.26 0.86
CA ALA A 307 10.39 -9.21 0.34
C ALA A 307 11.47 -8.81 1.35
N LEU A 308 12.59 -8.36 0.82
CA LEU A 308 13.61 -7.64 1.57
C LEU A 308 13.75 -6.25 0.99
N LEU A 309 13.34 -5.26 1.78
CA LEU A 309 13.52 -3.85 1.47
C LEU A 309 14.73 -3.32 2.26
N VAL A 310 15.62 -2.62 1.57
CA VAL A 310 16.81 -2.03 2.19
C VAL A 310 16.96 -0.61 1.68
N SER A 311 17.25 0.34 2.57
CA SER A 311 17.61 1.70 2.18
C SER A 311 18.86 2.14 2.91
N HIS A 312 19.77 2.80 2.19
CA HIS A 312 20.93 3.46 2.77
C HIS A 312 20.92 4.95 2.41
N ALA A 313 21.00 5.79 3.45
CA ALA A 313 21.10 7.24 3.30
C ALA A 313 22.59 7.66 3.24
N PHE A 314 22.93 8.36 2.17
CA PHE A 314 24.26 8.96 1.98
C PHE A 314 24.25 10.45 2.37
N LYS A 315 25.37 11.12 2.15
CA LYS A 315 25.46 12.57 2.34
C LYS A 315 24.71 13.33 1.24
N HIS A 316 24.42 14.62 1.52
CA HIS A 316 23.83 15.57 0.56
C HIS A 316 22.41 15.20 0.05
N GLY A 317 21.62 14.50 0.88
CA GLY A 317 20.24 14.17 0.54
C GLY A 317 20.09 13.03 -0.48
N PHE A 318 21.18 12.32 -0.78
CA PHE A 318 21.13 11.13 -1.63
C PHE A 318 20.86 9.88 -0.77
N SER A 319 20.02 8.99 -1.28
CA SER A 319 19.75 7.67 -0.72
C SER A 319 19.54 6.64 -1.82
N LEU A 320 19.76 5.38 -1.48
CA LEU A 320 19.64 4.26 -2.39
C LEU A 320 18.79 3.14 -1.77
N PRO A 321 17.48 3.19 -1.92
CA PRO A 321 16.61 2.07 -1.63
C PRO A 321 16.73 0.95 -2.67
N GLY A 322 16.46 -0.27 -2.22
CA GLY A 322 16.33 -1.43 -3.06
C GLY A 322 15.34 -2.43 -2.48
N ARG A 323 14.74 -3.25 -3.34
CA ARG A 323 13.81 -4.32 -2.97
C ARG A 323 14.12 -5.56 -3.79
N VAL A 324 14.13 -6.71 -3.12
CA VAL A 324 14.13 -8.04 -3.75
C VAL A 324 12.94 -8.78 -3.18
N GLU A 325 12.16 -9.45 -4.05
CA GLU A 325 10.97 -10.17 -3.62
C GLU A 325 10.71 -11.44 -4.43
N TYR A 326 9.99 -12.34 -3.81
CA TYR A 326 9.46 -13.55 -4.41
C TYR A 326 8.04 -13.77 -3.95
N ILE A 327 7.17 -14.24 -4.88
CA ILE A 327 5.81 -14.65 -4.56
C ILE A 327 5.43 -15.85 -5.43
N ALA A 328 4.67 -16.78 -4.86
CA ALA A 328 4.11 -17.92 -5.58
C ALA A 328 2.65 -18.12 -5.18
N SER A 329 1.83 -18.51 -6.15
CA SER A 329 0.45 -18.94 -5.94
C SER A 329 0.32 -20.45 -6.05
N SER A 330 -0.66 -21.01 -5.33
CA SER A 330 -1.08 -22.40 -5.51
C SER A 330 -2.12 -22.49 -6.63
N GLY A 331 -2.48 -23.73 -6.94
CA GLY A 331 -3.58 -24.03 -7.87
C GLY A 331 -3.11 -24.57 -9.21
N ASN A 332 -4.09 -24.91 -10.03
CA ASN A 332 -3.90 -25.40 -11.39
C ASN A 332 -5.06 -24.87 -12.24
N THR A 333 -4.79 -24.46 -13.46
CA THR A 333 -5.81 -23.97 -14.39
C THR A 333 -6.85 -25.04 -14.72
N ASP A 334 -6.42 -26.31 -14.81
CA ASP A 334 -7.28 -27.43 -15.20
C ASP A 334 -8.35 -27.76 -14.15
N ASP A 335 -8.19 -27.33 -12.91
CA ASP A 335 -9.11 -27.61 -11.82
C ASP A 335 -9.98 -26.40 -11.40
N GLY A 336 -9.92 -25.31 -12.18
CA GLY A 336 -10.70 -24.09 -11.91
C GLY A 336 -10.16 -23.24 -10.78
N SER A 337 -8.91 -23.42 -10.37
CA SER A 337 -8.27 -22.57 -9.36
C SER A 337 -8.19 -21.12 -9.82
N VAL A 338 -8.47 -20.19 -8.91
CA VAL A 338 -8.48 -18.76 -9.20
C VAL A 338 -7.08 -18.24 -9.51
N ASN A 339 -6.99 -17.38 -10.51
CA ASN A 339 -5.77 -16.64 -10.83
C ASN A 339 -5.54 -15.51 -9.82
N LEU A 340 -4.43 -15.56 -9.08
CA LEU A 340 -4.02 -14.54 -8.11
C LEU A 340 -2.84 -13.69 -8.58
N MET A 341 -2.18 -14.09 -9.69
CA MET A 341 -0.97 -13.43 -10.21
C MET A 341 -0.87 -13.56 -11.74
N TYR A 342 -0.03 -14.47 -12.22
CA TYR A 342 0.26 -14.75 -13.63
C TYR A 342 -0.33 -16.10 -14.09
N GLY A 343 -1.51 -16.42 -13.60
CA GLY A 343 -2.19 -17.71 -13.74
C GLY A 343 -2.18 -18.53 -12.45
N ALA A 344 -3.03 -19.55 -12.38
CA ALA A 344 -3.06 -20.46 -11.25
C ALA A 344 -1.73 -21.27 -11.17
N GLY A 345 -1.16 -21.40 -9.98
CA GLY A 345 0.12 -22.07 -9.76
C GLY A 345 1.35 -21.27 -10.25
N SER A 346 1.19 -19.98 -10.47
CA SER A 346 2.28 -19.11 -10.95
C SER A 346 3.25 -18.70 -9.84
N SER A 347 4.44 -18.24 -10.24
CA SER A 347 5.44 -17.67 -9.35
C SER A 347 6.18 -16.52 -10.03
N ALA A 348 6.67 -15.57 -9.25
CA ALA A 348 7.47 -14.48 -9.77
C ALA A 348 8.52 -13.98 -8.77
N THR A 349 9.60 -13.41 -9.32
CA THR A 349 10.65 -12.72 -8.57
C THR A 349 10.80 -11.32 -9.13
N SER A 350 11.08 -10.33 -8.29
CA SER A 350 11.46 -9.00 -8.75
C SER A 350 12.66 -8.44 -8.02
N VAL A 351 13.36 -7.53 -8.69
CA VAL A 351 14.42 -6.68 -8.11
C VAL A 351 14.17 -5.26 -8.52
N THR A 352 14.23 -4.33 -7.56
CA THR A 352 14.06 -2.89 -7.79
C THR A 352 15.16 -2.11 -7.11
N LEU A 353 15.68 -1.06 -7.77
CA LEU A 353 16.64 -0.12 -7.23
C LEU A 353 16.14 1.30 -7.46
N THR A 354 16.14 2.14 -6.38
CA THR A 354 15.51 3.47 -6.39
C THR A 354 16.46 4.58 -5.95
N PRO A 355 17.44 5.00 -6.78
CA PRO A 355 18.23 6.18 -6.46
C PRO A 355 17.32 7.38 -6.22
N THR A 356 17.51 8.05 -5.09
CA THR A 356 16.68 9.16 -4.62
C THR A 356 17.57 10.32 -4.18
N ILE A 357 17.22 11.53 -4.57
CA ILE A 357 17.83 12.76 -4.08
C ILE A 357 16.74 13.74 -3.65
N GLN A 358 16.90 14.34 -2.48
CA GLN A 358 16.00 15.37 -1.96
C GLN A 358 16.79 16.57 -1.44
N LYS A 359 16.33 17.79 -1.78
CA LYS A 359 16.83 19.04 -1.22
C LYS A 359 15.65 19.92 -0.85
N GLY A 360 15.45 20.11 0.46
CA GLY A 360 14.23 20.77 0.96
C GLY A 360 12.96 20.01 0.52
N GLY A 361 12.00 20.73 -0.07
CA GLY A 361 10.79 20.12 -0.60
C GLY A 361 10.95 19.41 -1.94
N LEU A 362 11.97 19.78 -2.73
CA LEU A 362 12.18 19.22 -4.07
C LEU A 362 12.88 17.87 -3.99
N PHE A 363 12.38 16.89 -4.70
CA PHE A 363 13.03 15.58 -4.83
C PHE A 363 12.93 15.02 -6.24
N PHE A 364 13.88 14.13 -6.53
CA PHE A 364 13.88 13.29 -7.73
C PHE A 364 14.17 11.85 -7.32
N ARG A 365 13.42 10.91 -7.90
CA ARG A 365 13.61 9.47 -7.72
C ARG A 365 13.60 8.76 -9.06
N GLY A 366 14.37 7.66 -9.17
CA GLY A 366 14.26 6.74 -10.27
C GLY A 366 13.95 5.34 -9.75
N ASP A 367 13.09 4.56 -10.40
CA ASP A 367 12.98 3.11 -10.20
C ASP A 367 13.54 2.40 -11.43
N LEU A 368 14.45 1.47 -11.18
CA LEU A 368 14.91 0.50 -12.16
C LEU A 368 14.50 -0.87 -11.64
N SER A 369 13.58 -1.53 -12.30
CA SER A 369 13.03 -2.81 -11.86
C SER A 369 13.07 -3.87 -12.96
N TRP A 370 13.25 -5.11 -12.54
CA TRP A 370 13.13 -6.29 -13.36
C TRP A 370 12.25 -7.30 -12.63
N THR A 371 11.30 -7.89 -13.37
CA THR A 371 10.37 -8.90 -12.88
C THR A 371 10.46 -10.12 -13.79
N HIS A 372 10.57 -11.30 -13.17
CA HIS A 372 10.59 -12.60 -13.84
C HIS A 372 9.46 -13.48 -13.32
N ALA A 373 8.54 -13.86 -14.20
CA ALA A 373 7.55 -14.89 -13.94
C ALA A 373 8.22 -16.28 -14.12
N GLY A 374 8.55 -16.90 -13.00
CA GLY A 374 9.22 -18.22 -13.00
C GLY A 374 8.31 -19.36 -13.49
N SER A 375 6.99 -19.24 -13.21
CA SER A 375 5.95 -20.03 -13.84
C SER A 375 4.73 -19.12 -14.09
N TYR A 376 4.05 -19.33 -15.21
CA TYR A 376 2.87 -18.56 -15.59
C TYR A 376 2.00 -19.33 -16.59
N ILE A 377 0.77 -18.88 -16.76
CA ILE A 377 -0.13 -19.35 -17.81
C ILE A 377 0.01 -18.42 -19.03
N PRO A 378 0.22 -18.96 -20.25
CA PRO A 378 0.26 -18.13 -21.46
C PRO A 378 -1.01 -17.26 -21.60
N GLY A 379 -0.82 -15.96 -21.71
CA GLY A 379 -1.88 -14.96 -21.71
C GLY A 379 -1.92 -14.09 -20.43
N ASP A 380 -1.34 -14.55 -19.34
CA ASP A 380 -1.43 -13.90 -18.02
C ASP A 380 -0.11 -13.23 -17.58
N ALA A 381 1.00 -13.41 -18.33
CA ALA A 381 2.30 -12.83 -17.98
C ALA A 381 2.60 -11.53 -18.78
N PHE A 382 3.83 -11.32 -19.15
CA PHE A 382 4.30 -10.10 -19.79
C PHE A 382 4.25 -10.18 -21.31
N GLY A 383 4.43 -9.01 -21.94
CA GLY A 383 4.33 -8.81 -23.40
C GLY A 383 2.88 -8.65 -23.86
N LYS A 384 2.71 -8.13 -25.07
CA LYS A 384 1.40 -7.82 -25.67
C LYS A 384 0.40 -8.98 -25.59
N ASN A 385 0.89 -10.22 -25.63
CA ASN A 385 0.07 -11.43 -25.60
C ASN A 385 0.17 -12.18 -24.27
N GLY A 386 0.84 -11.63 -23.24
CA GLY A 386 1.02 -12.28 -21.95
C GLY A 386 1.87 -13.57 -21.98
N THR A 387 2.81 -13.67 -22.92
CA THR A 387 3.60 -14.91 -23.16
C THR A 387 5.08 -14.75 -22.84
N ASN A 388 5.53 -13.58 -22.39
CA ASN A 388 6.92 -13.35 -21.97
C ASN A 388 7.05 -13.54 -20.47
N ALA A 389 8.14 -14.15 -20.05
CA ALA A 389 8.46 -14.33 -18.63
C ALA A 389 9.02 -13.07 -17.97
N ASP A 390 9.64 -12.19 -18.74
CA ASP A 390 10.45 -11.08 -18.22
C ASP A 390 9.87 -9.71 -18.58
N GLN A 391 9.99 -8.78 -17.62
CA GLN A 391 9.68 -7.37 -17.81
C GLN A 391 10.74 -6.51 -17.14
N ALA A 392 11.28 -5.51 -17.85
CA ALA A 392 12.09 -4.44 -17.29
C ALA A 392 11.30 -3.12 -17.30
N ARG A 393 11.42 -2.34 -16.23
CA ARG A 393 10.81 -1.01 -16.11
C ARG A 393 11.85 0.01 -15.67
N ALA A 394 11.69 1.23 -16.17
CA ALA A 394 12.41 2.41 -15.72
C ALA A 394 11.39 3.52 -15.46
N VAL A 395 11.38 4.04 -14.24
CA VAL A 395 10.51 5.15 -13.83
C VAL A 395 11.39 6.30 -13.36
N ALA A 396 11.03 7.53 -13.75
CA ALA A 396 11.60 8.76 -13.23
C ALA A 396 10.47 9.59 -12.61
N GLU A 397 10.58 9.91 -11.32
CA GLU A 397 9.61 10.73 -10.60
C GLU A 397 10.27 12.02 -10.12
N ILE A 398 9.59 13.13 -10.32
CA ILE A 398 9.94 14.44 -9.75
C ILE A 398 8.78 14.91 -8.87
N GLY A 399 9.09 15.47 -7.70
CA GLY A 399 8.07 15.93 -6.78
C GLY A 399 8.51 17.07 -5.89
N PHE A 400 7.50 17.72 -5.31
CA PHE A 400 7.68 18.77 -4.34
C PHE A 400 6.75 18.55 -3.14
N ILE A 401 7.34 18.57 -1.93
CA ILE A 401 6.64 18.49 -0.66
C ILE A 401 6.47 19.92 -0.13
N PHE A 402 5.24 20.31 0.17
CA PHE A 402 4.87 21.61 0.72
C PHE A 402 4.82 21.55 2.24
N GLY A 403 5.32 22.61 2.89
CA GLY A 403 5.30 22.78 4.34
C GLY A 403 5.69 24.20 4.73
N ASN A 404 5.97 24.45 5.99
CA ASN A 404 6.21 25.79 6.54
C ASN A 404 7.53 26.47 6.07
N ASN A 405 8.40 25.79 5.34
CA ASN A 405 9.72 26.29 4.96
C ASN A 405 9.85 26.62 3.47
N ILE A 406 8.80 27.10 2.83
CA ILE A 406 8.86 27.54 1.41
C ILE A 406 9.66 28.85 1.27
N GLU A 407 9.91 29.59 2.36
CA GLU A 407 10.53 30.93 2.36
C GLU A 407 11.95 31.00 2.96
N LYS A 408 12.75 29.95 2.85
CA LYS A 408 14.18 30.08 3.23
C LYS A 408 15.13 29.50 2.21
#